data_27f359243d878329385811d4b1516d8d
#
_entry.id   27f359243d878329385811d4b1516d8d
#
_cell.length_a   1.000
_cell.length_b   1.000
_cell.length_c   1.000
_cell.angle_alpha   90.00
_cell.angle_beta   90.00
_cell.angle_gamma   90.00
#
_symmetry.space_group_name_H-M   'P 1'
#
loop_
_entity.id
_entity.type
_entity.pdbx_description
1 polymer ?
#
loop_
_entity_poly.entity_id
_entity_poly.type
_entity_poly.pdbx_seq_one_letter_code
_entity_poly.pdbx_strand_id
1 'polypeptide(L)'
;RADREELPWRLKVDDYKNLAVSGIEFGKDGRVKLPDSVIPSEELDLFLNDKTGPANYVNDLTELAIPFGAIATDLVSGERVVLQKDVSLGMAMRASMSLPGVFAPVVIHDRMLVDGGLLDNLPVSLAREMGADVIIAVNVGTPLLKREELGNVVTVMAQMVNLLTEQNVRQSLADLGPEDILITPDLDDFSSADLKKSDK
;
A
#
# COMPACT_ATOMS: atom_id res chain seq x y z
N ARG A 1 32.05 -3.03 13.45
CA ARG A 1 30.58 -2.84 13.36
C ARG A 1 30.42 -1.52 12.61
N ALA A 2 29.97 -1.57 11.34
CA ALA A 2 29.60 -0.37 10.61
C ALA A 2 28.47 0.35 11.36
N ASP A 3 28.55 1.67 11.44
CA ASP A 3 27.54 2.47 12.13
C ASP A 3 26.21 2.29 11.39
N ARG A 4 25.14 1.95 12.12
CA ARG A 4 23.83 1.61 11.55
C ARG A 4 23.20 2.77 10.77
N GLU A 5 23.65 4.01 11.05
CA GLU A 5 23.22 5.21 10.35
C GLU A 5 23.78 5.33 8.93
N GLU A 6 24.94 4.70 8.66
CA GLU A 6 25.62 4.78 7.36
C GLU A 6 25.18 3.67 6.37
N LEU A 7 24.38 2.69 6.83
CA LEU A 7 23.91 1.62 5.96
C LEU A 7 22.86 2.15 4.97
N PRO A 8 22.97 1.84 3.66
CA PRO A 8 21.91 2.08 2.70
C PRO A 8 20.59 1.48 3.22
N TRP A 9 19.50 2.20 3.06
CA TRP A 9 18.20 1.78 3.57
C TRP A 9 17.78 0.36 3.11
N ARG A 10 18.26 -0.08 1.95
CA ARG A 10 18.12 -1.45 1.43
C ARG A 10 18.62 -2.52 2.42
N LEU A 11 19.76 -2.28 3.07
CA LEU A 11 20.32 -3.20 4.07
C LEU A 11 19.57 -3.13 5.40
N LYS A 12 18.94 -1.99 5.69
CA LYS A 12 18.08 -1.83 6.87
C LYS A 12 16.79 -2.65 6.73
N VAL A 13 16.22 -2.73 5.52
CA VAL A 13 15.02 -3.55 5.22
C VAL A 13 15.31 -5.05 5.30
N ASP A 14 16.51 -5.50 4.95
CA ASP A 14 16.87 -6.92 5.06
C ASP A 14 16.94 -7.42 6.52
N ASP A 15 17.24 -6.53 7.47
CA ASP A 15 17.17 -6.86 8.90
C ASP A 15 15.72 -7.19 9.35
N TYR A 16 14.71 -6.62 8.70
CA TYR A 16 13.29 -6.89 9.02
C TYR A 16 12.81 -8.25 8.52
N LYS A 17 13.44 -8.83 7.50
CA LYS A 17 13.10 -10.19 7.01
C LYS A 17 13.42 -11.27 8.06
N ASN A 18 14.29 -10.95 9.00
CA ASN A 18 14.69 -11.85 10.12
C ASN A 18 13.95 -11.52 11.43
N LEU A 19 13.14 -10.48 11.47
CA LEU A 19 12.24 -10.19 12.58
C LEU A 19 10.99 -11.10 12.46
N ALA A 20 11.22 -12.40 12.55
CA ALA A 20 10.16 -13.33 12.89
C ALA A 20 9.51 -12.84 14.20
N VAL A 21 8.25 -12.43 14.10
CA VAL A 21 7.20 -12.43 15.15
C VAL A 21 7.72 -12.69 16.59
N SER A 22 8.71 -11.93 17.04
CA SER A 22 9.22 -12.00 18.42
C SER A 22 8.85 -10.73 19.19
N GLY A 23 7.59 -10.31 19.07
CA GLY A 23 7.08 -9.12 19.73
C GLY A 23 5.68 -9.31 20.32
N ILE A 24 5.36 -10.51 20.81
CA ILE A 24 4.19 -10.64 21.67
C ILE A 24 4.57 -10.05 23.04
N GLU A 25 4.23 -8.81 23.28
CA GLU A 25 4.32 -8.20 24.59
C GLU A 25 3.06 -8.53 25.39
N PHE A 26 3.26 -9.07 26.60
CA PHE A 26 2.17 -9.20 27.56
C PHE A 26 2.04 -7.88 28.32
N GLY A 27 0.93 -7.17 28.10
CA GLY A 27 0.60 -5.98 28.87
C GLY A 27 0.47 -6.33 30.37
N LYS A 28 0.69 -5.36 31.25
CA LYS A 28 0.54 -5.54 32.72
C LYS A 28 -0.89 -5.95 33.12
N ASP A 29 -1.85 -5.80 32.20
CA ASP A 29 -3.25 -6.20 32.30
C ASP A 29 -3.53 -7.64 31.80
N GLY A 30 -2.49 -8.39 31.45
CA GLY A 30 -2.62 -9.76 30.95
C GLY A 30 -3.12 -9.85 29.51
N ARG A 31 -3.28 -8.72 28.80
CA ARG A 31 -3.65 -8.69 27.38
C ARG A 31 -2.42 -8.85 26.51
N VAL A 32 -2.56 -9.66 25.48
CA VAL A 32 -1.54 -9.80 24.43
C VAL A 32 -1.56 -8.52 23.62
N LYS A 33 -0.48 -7.74 23.64
CA LYS A 33 -0.25 -6.66 22.69
C LYS A 33 0.43 -7.24 21.45
N LEU A 34 -0.30 -7.28 20.37
CA LEU A 34 0.31 -7.49 19.06
C LEU A 34 1.02 -6.19 18.65
N PRO A 35 2.19 -6.25 18.01
CA PRO A 35 2.82 -5.05 17.46
C PRO A 35 1.87 -4.41 16.43
N ASP A 36 1.76 -3.10 16.48
CA ASP A 36 0.87 -2.32 15.58
C ASP A 36 1.32 -2.44 14.11
N SER A 37 2.59 -2.79 13.87
CA SER A 37 3.15 -3.03 12.54
C SER A 37 4.42 -3.90 12.62
N VAL A 38 4.71 -4.60 11.52
CA VAL A 38 5.97 -5.37 11.38
C VAL A 38 7.11 -4.44 10.97
N ILE A 39 6.81 -3.37 10.23
CA ILE A 39 7.79 -2.39 9.75
C ILE A 39 7.54 -1.04 10.45
N PRO A 40 8.57 -0.43 11.08
CA PRO A 40 8.47 0.91 11.65
C PRO A 40 8.09 1.92 10.57
N SER A 41 7.03 2.69 10.81
CA SER A 41 6.48 3.64 9.83
C SER A 41 7.33 4.88 9.65
N GLU A 42 8.09 5.27 10.68
CA GLU A 42 8.81 6.55 10.75
C GLU A 42 9.84 6.74 9.63
N GLU A 43 10.62 5.69 9.30
CA GLU A 43 11.61 5.78 8.21
C GLU A 43 10.94 5.94 6.84
N LEU A 44 9.79 5.27 6.65
CA LEU A 44 9.01 5.40 5.43
C LEU A 44 8.38 6.78 5.32
N ASP A 45 7.83 7.31 6.41
CA ASP A 45 7.24 8.64 6.46
C ASP A 45 8.27 9.72 6.14
N LEU A 46 9.49 9.61 6.70
CA LEU A 46 10.60 10.51 6.39
C LEU A 46 11.02 10.41 4.92
N PHE A 47 11.12 9.19 4.39
CA PHE A 47 11.45 8.96 2.98
C PHE A 47 10.41 9.57 2.04
N LEU A 48 9.12 9.32 2.29
CA LEU A 48 8.05 9.89 1.49
C LEU A 48 8.05 11.42 1.56
N ASN A 49 8.21 12.00 2.75
CA ASN A 49 8.31 13.45 2.92
C ASN A 49 9.50 14.06 2.17
N ASP A 50 10.66 13.41 2.19
CA ASP A 50 11.83 13.85 1.42
C ASP A 50 11.54 13.84 -0.09
N LYS A 51 10.93 12.78 -0.59
CA LYS A 51 10.66 12.62 -2.04
C LYS A 51 9.53 13.48 -2.55
N THR A 52 8.55 13.78 -1.71
CA THR A 52 7.38 14.60 -2.07
C THR A 52 7.50 16.07 -1.67
N GLY A 53 8.62 16.49 -1.06
CA GLY A 53 8.84 17.78 -0.42
C GLY A 53 8.18 18.99 -1.08
N PRO A 54 8.44 19.31 -2.36
CA PRO A 54 7.81 20.45 -3.03
C PRO A 54 6.28 20.34 -3.15
N ALA A 55 5.75 19.13 -3.30
CA ALA A 55 4.31 18.85 -3.45
C ALA A 55 3.55 18.85 -2.12
N ASN A 56 4.25 18.76 -0.99
CA ASN A 56 3.60 18.75 0.34
C ASN A 56 2.94 20.08 0.72
N TYR A 57 3.20 21.16 -0.02
CA TYR A 57 2.56 22.47 0.16
C TYR A 57 1.30 22.66 -0.70
N VAL A 58 0.96 21.67 -1.54
CA VAL A 58 -0.24 21.67 -2.37
C VAL A 58 -1.39 21.03 -1.59
N ASN A 59 -2.46 21.77 -1.35
CA ASN A 59 -3.61 21.26 -0.58
C ASN A 59 -4.61 20.47 -1.43
N ASP A 60 -4.59 20.67 -2.75
CA ASP A 60 -5.41 19.91 -3.71
C ASP A 60 -4.47 19.19 -4.69
N LEU A 61 -4.34 17.89 -4.53
CA LEU A 61 -3.44 17.08 -5.34
C LEU A 61 -3.87 16.98 -6.81
N THR A 62 -5.10 17.42 -7.14
CA THR A 62 -5.54 17.53 -8.53
C THR A 62 -4.96 18.74 -9.25
N GLU A 63 -4.42 19.72 -8.49
CA GLU A 63 -3.73 20.91 -9.01
C GLU A 63 -2.22 20.71 -9.23
N LEU A 64 -1.70 19.52 -8.92
CA LEU A 64 -0.31 19.19 -9.27
C LEU A 64 -0.11 19.24 -10.79
N ALA A 65 1.13 19.44 -11.22
CA ALA A 65 1.49 19.44 -12.66
C ALA A 65 1.00 18.18 -13.39
N ILE A 66 0.95 17.06 -12.67
CA ILE A 66 0.23 15.84 -13.06
C ILE A 66 -0.80 15.61 -11.95
N PRO A 67 -2.10 15.74 -12.24
CA PRO A 67 -3.15 15.49 -11.24
C PRO A 67 -3.00 14.13 -10.60
N PHE A 68 -3.11 14.09 -9.27
CA PHE A 68 -2.91 12.87 -8.50
C PHE A 68 -4.13 12.57 -7.62
N GLY A 69 -4.43 11.28 -7.48
CA GLY A 69 -5.39 10.77 -6.51
C GLY A 69 -4.94 9.41 -6.00
N ALA A 70 -5.09 9.18 -4.71
CA ALA A 70 -4.83 7.90 -4.09
C ALA A 70 -6.10 7.34 -3.44
N ILE A 71 -6.20 6.02 -3.38
CA ILE A 71 -7.29 5.33 -2.69
C ILE A 71 -6.77 4.80 -1.36
N ALA A 72 -7.58 4.94 -0.33
CA ALA A 72 -7.40 4.27 0.95
C ALA A 72 -8.72 3.62 1.38
N THR A 73 -8.65 2.71 2.33
CA THR A 73 -9.81 2.07 2.95
C THR A 73 -9.93 2.56 4.39
N ASP A 74 -11.08 3.11 4.75
CA ASP A 74 -11.37 3.42 6.16
C ASP A 74 -11.69 2.12 6.90
N LEU A 75 -10.84 1.76 7.84
CA LEU A 75 -10.93 0.50 8.57
C LEU A 75 -12.15 0.47 9.52
N VAL A 76 -12.69 1.63 9.91
CA VAL A 76 -13.81 1.74 10.83
C VAL A 76 -15.15 1.65 10.11
N SER A 77 -15.31 2.41 9.01
CA SER A 77 -16.56 2.42 8.23
C SER A 77 -16.60 1.35 7.14
N GLY A 78 -15.44 0.84 6.70
CA GLY A 78 -15.33 -0.04 5.54
C GLY A 78 -15.55 0.68 4.21
N GLU A 79 -15.41 2.02 4.19
CA GLU A 79 -15.61 2.82 2.99
C GLU A 79 -14.32 3.04 2.22
N ARG A 80 -14.44 3.14 0.90
CA ARG A 80 -13.40 3.64 0.00
C ARG A 80 -13.22 5.14 0.21
N VAL A 81 -12.00 5.58 0.43
CA VAL A 81 -11.64 6.99 0.64
C VAL A 81 -10.72 7.46 -0.47
N VAL A 82 -11.12 8.52 -1.18
CA VAL A 82 -10.29 9.17 -2.18
C VAL A 82 -9.47 10.28 -1.51
N LEU A 83 -8.16 10.20 -1.62
CA LEU A 83 -7.20 11.15 -1.06
C LEU A 83 -6.68 12.07 -2.16
N GLN A 84 -7.29 13.26 -2.27
CA GLN A 84 -6.95 14.29 -3.24
C GLN A 84 -6.85 15.67 -2.61
N LYS A 85 -7.65 15.95 -1.57
CA LYS A 85 -7.77 17.28 -0.94
C LYS A 85 -7.48 17.22 0.55
N ASP A 86 -6.98 18.34 1.06
CA ASP A 86 -6.66 18.52 2.48
C ASP A 86 -5.71 17.45 3.06
N VAL A 87 -4.84 16.92 2.20
CA VAL A 87 -3.85 15.90 2.54
C VAL A 87 -2.57 16.17 1.74
N SER A 88 -1.41 16.00 2.36
CA SER A 88 -0.14 16.08 1.61
C SER A 88 0.04 14.84 0.72
N LEU A 89 0.80 14.99 -0.38
CA LEU A 89 1.11 13.88 -1.28
C LEU A 89 1.75 12.70 -0.53
N GLY A 90 2.71 12.98 0.36
CA GLY A 90 3.37 11.95 1.16
C GLY A 90 2.40 11.19 2.06
N MET A 91 1.47 11.88 2.71
CA MET A 91 0.43 11.27 3.55
C MET A 91 -0.58 10.44 2.74
N ALA A 92 -0.99 10.94 1.57
CA ALA A 92 -1.88 10.20 0.67
C ALA A 92 -1.24 8.89 0.20
N MET A 93 0.02 8.96 -0.24
CA MET A 93 0.81 7.77 -0.61
C MET A 93 0.96 6.81 0.57
N ARG A 94 1.31 7.35 1.76
CA ARG A 94 1.50 6.54 2.97
C ARG A 94 0.25 5.79 3.38
N ALA A 95 -0.92 6.44 3.35
CA ALA A 95 -2.19 5.80 3.66
C ALA A 95 -2.54 4.72 2.64
N SER A 96 -2.40 5.03 1.34
CA SER A 96 -2.72 4.12 0.25
C SER A 96 -1.89 2.84 0.22
N MET A 97 -0.68 2.87 0.77
CA MET A 97 0.23 1.71 0.83
C MET A 97 0.29 1.04 2.22
N SER A 98 -0.61 1.39 3.14
CA SER A 98 -0.64 0.86 4.51
C SER A 98 -1.26 -0.54 4.55
N LEU A 99 -0.56 -1.53 4.00
CA LEU A 99 -1.01 -2.92 3.96
C LEU A 99 -1.21 -3.45 5.39
N PRO A 100 -2.42 -3.93 5.74
CA PRO A 100 -2.71 -4.47 7.07
C PRO A 100 -1.77 -5.60 7.47
N GLY A 101 -1.25 -5.54 8.69
CA GLY A 101 -0.27 -6.51 9.21
C GLY A 101 1.18 -6.22 8.81
N VAL A 102 1.43 -5.33 7.84
CA VAL A 102 2.78 -4.89 7.45
C VAL A 102 3.07 -3.50 8.00
N PHE A 103 2.17 -2.55 7.74
CA PHE A 103 2.27 -1.17 8.20
C PHE A 103 1.14 -0.80 9.16
N ALA A 104 1.43 0.12 10.07
CA ALA A 104 0.39 0.70 10.92
C ALA A 104 -0.61 1.52 10.07
N PRO A 105 -1.91 1.50 10.44
CA PRO A 105 -2.90 2.39 9.85
C PRO A 105 -2.50 3.87 10.00
N VAL A 106 -2.92 4.70 9.06
CA VAL A 106 -2.70 6.15 9.09
C VAL A 106 -3.99 6.86 9.50
N VAL A 107 -3.90 7.81 10.45
CA VAL A 107 -5.06 8.61 10.84
C VAL A 107 -5.05 9.92 10.07
N ILE A 108 -6.08 10.15 9.25
CA ILE A 108 -6.31 11.38 8.49
C ILE A 108 -7.77 11.80 8.73
N HIS A 109 -8.00 13.04 9.21
CA HIS A 109 -9.34 13.58 9.50
C HIS A 109 -10.22 12.63 10.33
N ASP A 110 -9.68 12.11 11.43
CA ASP A 110 -10.32 11.16 12.34
C ASP A 110 -10.72 9.80 11.71
N ARG A 111 -10.30 9.53 10.47
CA ARG A 111 -10.45 8.23 9.81
C ARG A 111 -9.18 7.39 9.98
N MET A 112 -9.36 6.11 10.28
CA MET A 112 -8.27 5.14 10.37
C MET A 112 -8.11 4.44 9.01
N LEU A 113 -7.10 4.87 8.25
CA LEU A 113 -6.91 4.48 6.86
C LEU A 113 -5.86 3.39 6.72
N VAL A 114 -6.17 2.42 5.87
CA VAL A 114 -5.29 1.34 5.43
C VAL A 114 -5.26 1.29 3.90
N ASP A 115 -4.49 0.36 3.34
CA ASP A 115 -4.31 0.16 1.91
C ASP A 115 -5.63 0.17 1.13
N GLY A 116 -5.66 0.97 0.08
CA GLY A 116 -6.84 1.13 -0.78
C GLY A 116 -7.14 -0.11 -1.62
N GLY A 117 -6.15 -0.95 -1.87
CA GLY A 117 -6.29 -2.17 -2.64
C GLY A 117 -7.29 -3.17 -2.03
N LEU A 118 -7.64 -3.03 -0.75
CA LEU A 118 -8.70 -3.85 -0.15
C LEU A 118 -10.06 -3.65 -0.82
N LEU A 119 -10.36 -2.45 -1.32
CA LEU A 119 -11.64 -2.09 -1.92
C LEU A 119 -11.54 -1.69 -3.39
N ASP A 120 -10.41 -1.10 -3.82
CA ASP A 120 -10.21 -0.58 -5.17
C ASP A 120 -8.73 -0.57 -5.53
N ASN A 121 -8.23 -1.74 -5.95
CA ASN A 121 -6.81 -1.94 -6.26
C ASN A 121 -6.44 -1.48 -7.69
N LEU A 122 -7.42 -1.31 -8.56
CA LEU A 122 -7.24 -0.81 -9.93
C LEU A 122 -8.29 0.28 -10.19
N PRO A 123 -8.08 1.53 -9.73
CA PRO A 123 -9.12 2.55 -9.60
C PRO A 123 -9.49 3.21 -10.95
N VAL A 124 -10.02 2.42 -11.88
CA VAL A 124 -10.49 2.88 -13.20
C VAL A 124 -11.57 3.95 -13.06
N SER A 125 -12.51 3.76 -12.12
CA SER A 125 -13.58 4.73 -11.87
C SER A 125 -13.03 6.08 -11.42
N LEU A 126 -12.05 6.12 -10.52
CA LEU A 126 -11.42 7.36 -10.08
C LEU A 126 -10.75 8.11 -11.24
N ALA A 127 -10.05 7.40 -12.11
CA ALA A 127 -9.43 8.04 -13.29
C ALA A 127 -10.49 8.69 -14.20
N ARG A 128 -11.66 8.05 -14.39
CA ARG A 128 -12.80 8.66 -15.10
C ARG A 128 -13.34 9.89 -14.38
N GLU A 129 -13.55 9.80 -13.07
CA GLU A 129 -14.01 10.91 -12.22
C GLU A 129 -13.05 12.10 -12.29
N MET A 130 -11.74 11.84 -12.44
CA MET A 130 -10.71 12.87 -12.65
C MET A 130 -10.70 13.44 -14.07
N GLY A 131 -11.56 12.97 -14.98
CA GLY A 131 -11.72 13.50 -16.33
C GLY A 131 -10.86 12.82 -17.40
N ALA A 132 -10.36 11.62 -17.16
CA ALA A 132 -9.61 10.89 -18.17
C ALA A 132 -10.53 10.37 -19.29
N ASP A 133 -10.25 10.74 -20.54
CA ASP A 133 -10.92 10.23 -21.73
C ASP A 133 -10.43 8.82 -22.10
N VAL A 134 -9.13 8.58 -21.93
CA VAL A 134 -8.46 7.28 -22.17
C VAL A 134 -7.69 6.89 -20.93
N ILE A 135 -7.86 5.66 -20.48
CA ILE A 135 -7.19 5.12 -19.29
C ILE A 135 -6.14 4.11 -19.71
N ILE A 136 -4.94 4.24 -19.15
CA ILE A 136 -3.92 3.21 -19.19
C ILE A 136 -3.90 2.53 -17.82
N ALA A 137 -4.52 1.38 -17.73
CA ALA A 137 -4.59 0.58 -16.50
C ALA A 137 -3.42 -0.41 -16.45
N VAL A 138 -2.65 -0.36 -15.36
CA VAL A 138 -1.53 -1.30 -15.14
C VAL A 138 -1.91 -2.23 -14.00
N ASN A 139 -2.22 -3.48 -14.34
CA ASN A 139 -2.59 -4.49 -13.35
C ASN A 139 -1.33 -5.26 -12.89
N VAL A 140 -0.85 -4.91 -11.70
CA VAL A 140 0.29 -5.54 -11.02
C VAL A 140 -0.17 -6.42 -9.85
N GLY A 141 -1.38 -6.96 -9.93
CA GLY A 141 -1.98 -7.76 -8.86
C GLY A 141 -1.10 -8.95 -8.44
N THR A 142 -1.11 -9.26 -7.16
CA THR A 142 -0.39 -10.41 -6.60
C THR A 142 -1.22 -11.68 -6.82
N PRO A 143 -0.65 -12.74 -7.42
CA PRO A 143 -1.35 -14.02 -7.57
C PRO A 143 -1.76 -14.61 -6.23
N LEU A 144 -2.82 -15.42 -6.23
CA LEU A 144 -3.20 -16.16 -5.04
C LEU A 144 -2.11 -17.15 -4.63
N LEU A 145 -1.83 -17.21 -3.32
CA LEU A 145 -0.88 -18.17 -2.76
C LEU A 145 -1.34 -19.60 -2.99
N LYS A 146 -0.39 -20.47 -3.25
CA LYS A 146 -0.63 -21.91 -3.38
C LYS A 146 -0.85 -22.54 -2.00
N ARG A 147 -1.50 -23.71 -1.98
CA ARG A 147 -1.82 -24.43 -0.74
C ARG A 147 -0.60 -24.65 0.17
N GLU A 148 0.55 -24.91 -0.43
CA GLU A 148 1.80 -25.19 0.27
C GLU A 148 2.36 -23.95 0.99
N GLU A 149 1.96 -22.77 0.54
CA GLU A 149 2.40 -21.46 1.10
C GLU A 149 1.50 -21.01 2.26
N LEU A 150 0.31 -21.61 2.41
CA LEU A 150 -0.67 -21.28 3.45
C LEU A 150 -0.36 -22.02 4.76
N GLY A 151 0.83 -21.78 5.32
CA GLY A 151 1.33 -22.52 6.50
C GLY A 151 1.12 -21.84 7.85
N ASN A 152 0.72 -20.56 7.89
CA ASN A 152 0.59 -19.79 9.13
C ASN A 152 -0.45 -18.67 9.02
N VAL A 153 -0.77 -18.04 10.16
CA VAL A 153 -1.79 -16.97 10.23
C VAL A 153 -1.46 -15.79 9.32
N VAL A 154 -0.19 -15.43 9.18
CA VAL A 154 0.23 -14.29 8.34
C VAL A 154 -0.04 -14.57 6.87
N THR A 155 0.31 -15.76 6.38
CA THR A 155 0.05 -16.14 4.98
C THR A 155 -1.43 -16.32 4.70
N VAL A 156 -2.23 -16.77 5.67
CA VAL A 156 -3.70 -16.81 5.55
C VAL A 156 -4.28 -15.39 5.46
N MET A 157 -3.81 -14.45 6.29
CA MET A 157 -4.23 -13.05 6.21
C MET A 157 -3.84 -12.42 4.86
N ALA A 158 -2.61 -12.65 4.40
CA ALA A 158 -2.17 -12.19 3.08
C ALA A 158 -3.07 -12.75 1.95
N GLN A 159 -3.42 -14.02 2.03
CA GLN A 159 -4.34 -14.63 1.06
C GLN A 159 -5.73 -13.99 1.09
N MET A 160 -6.25 -13.65 2.27
CA MET A 160 -7.53 -12.94 2.38
C MET A 160 -7.47 -11.57 1.69
N VAL A 161 -6.38 -10.82 1.89
CA VAL A 161 -6.15 -9.56 1.17
C VAL A 161 -6.09 -9.79 -0.33
N ASN A 162 -5.31 -10.77 -0.80
CA ASN A 162 -5.20 -11.10 -2.23
C ASN A 162 -6.55 -11.46 -2.85
N LEU A 163 -7.40 -12.20 -2.13
CA LEU A 163 -8.75 -12.54 -2.60
C LEU A 163 -9.64 -11.30 -2.77
N LEU A 164 -9.59 -10.38 -1.81
CA LEU A 164 -10.34 -9.11 -1.88
C LEU A 164 -9.85 -8.24 -3.02
N THR A 165 -8.53 -8.07 -3.17
CA THR A 165 -7.94 -7.27 -4.25
C THR A 165 -8.24 -7.86 -5.62
N GLU A 166 -8.14 -9.19 -5.78
CA GLU A 166 -8.47 -9.83 -7.06
C GLU A 166 -9.95 -9.66 -7.42
N GLN A 167 -10.85 -9.74 -6.44
CA GLN A 167 -12.29 -9.56 -6.68
C GLN A 167 -12.59 -8.15 -7.19
N ASN A 168 -12.05 -7.11 -6.54
CA ASN A 168 -12.29 -5.72 -6.96
C ASN A 168 -11.59 -5.38 -8.28
N VAL A 169 -10.41 -5.92 -8.55
CA VAL A 169 -9.72 -5.77 -9.86
C VAL A 169 -10.59 -6.32 -10.99
N ARG A 170 -11.19 -7.48 -10.83
CA ARG A 170 -12.11 -8.06 -11.87
C ARG A 170 -13.28 -7.12 -12.17
N GLN A 171 -13.81 -6.45 -11.15
CA GLN A 171 -14.87 -5.46 -11.33
C GLN A 171 -14.35 -4.24 -12.08
N SER A 172 -13.19 -3.68 -11.67
CA SER A 172 -12.58 -2.52 -12.34
C SER A 172 -12.22 -2.82 -13.81
N LEU A 173 -11.79 -4.04 -14.13
CA LEU A 173 -11.49 -4.44 -15.50
C LEU A 173 -12.75 -4.43 -16.39
N ALA A 174 -13.93 -4.69 -15.84
CA ALA A 174 -15.19 -4.62 -16.58
C ALA A 174 -15.61 -3.19 -16.92
N ASP A 175 -15.05 -2.20 -16.22
CA ASP A 175 -15.32 -0.77 -16.44
C ASP A 175 -14.42 -0.14 -17.52
N LEU A 176 -13.42 -0.90 -18.03
CA LEU A 176 -12.58 -0.43 -19.14
C LEU A 176 -13.36 -0.41 -20.45
N GLY A 177 -13.26 0.72 -21.15
CA GLY A 177 -13.85 0.92 -22.46
C GLY A 177 -12.94 0.41 -23.60
N PRO A 178 -13.44 0.42 -24.85
CA PRO A 178 -12.69 -0.08 -26.02
C PRO A 178 -11.45 0.75 -26.38
N GLU A 179 -11.37 1.99 -25.91
CA GLU A 179 -10.26 2.91 -26.13
C GLU A 179 -9.19 2.84 -25.02
N ASP A 180 -9.53 2.15 -23.91
CA ASP A 180 -8.62 2.01 -22.78
C ASP A 180 -7.57 0.94 -23.02
N ILE A 181 -6.43 1.11 -22.38
CA ILE A 181 -5.29 0.20 -22.52
C ILE A 181 -5.08 -0.54 -21.19
N LEU A 182 -5.13 -1.87 -21.25
CA LEU A 182 -4.74 -2.72 -20.12
C LEU A 182 -3.34 -3.26 -20.33
N ILE A 183 -2.47 -3.02 -19.35
CA ILE A 183 -1.14 -3.60 -19.27
C ILE A 183 -1.11 -4.57 -18.10
N THR A 184 -0.82 -5.84 -18.38
CA THR A 184 -0.61 -6.85 -17.35
C THR A 184 0.81 -7.39 -17.51
N PRO A 185 1.80 -6.84 -16.78
CA PRO A 185 3.17 -7.30 -16.87
C PRO A 185 3.29 -8.72 -16.31
N ASP A 186 4.16 -9.52 -16.92
CA ASP A 186 4.55 -10.81 -16.38
C ASP A 186 5.50 -10.60 -15.20
N LEU A 187 5.04 -10.90 -13.99
CA LEU A 187 5.76 -10.71 -12.75
C LEU A 187 6.13 -12.02 -12.05
N ASP A 188 6.10 -13.17 -12.76
CA ASP A 188 6.29 -14.50 -12.19
C ASP A 188 7.57 -14.63 -11.34
N ASP A 189 8.63 -13.90 -11.70
CA ASP A 189 9.90 -13.88 -10.97
C ASP A 189 10.00 -12.76 -9.93
N PHE A 190 8.94 -11.93 -9.75
CA PHE A 190 8.96 -10.78 -8.85
C PHE A 190 7.88 -10.92 -7.76
N SER A 191 8.30 -10.70 -6.53
CA SER A 191 7.41 -10.54 -5.38
C SER A 191 7.39 -9.07 -4.95
N SER A 192 6.30 -8.61 -4.35
CA SER A 192 6.21 -7.28 -3.74
C SER A 192 7.32 -7.00 -2.71
N ALA A 193 8.00 -8.04 -2.22
CA ALA A 193 9.15 -7.93 -1.33
C ALA A 193 10.52 -7.89 -2.06
N ASP A 194 10.56 -8.08 -3.39
CA ASP A 194 11.80 -8.15 -4.18
C ASP A 194 12.33 -6.79 -4.61
N LEU A 195 12.50 -5.87 -3.66
CA LEU A 195 13.04 -4.53 -3.92
C LEU A 195 14.47 -4.51 -4.50
N LYS A 196 15.19 -5.65 -4.44
CA LYS A 196 16.56 -5.79 -4.99
C LYS A 196 16.62 -6.03 -6.49
N LYS A 197 15.51 -6.37 -7.14
CA LYS A 197 15.47 -6.68 -8.58
C LYS A 197 15.10 -5.48 -9.45
N SER A 198 14.85 -4.31 -8.86
CA SER A 198 14.44 -3.09 -9.58
C SER A 198 15.55 -2.47 -10.47
N ASP A 199 16.80 -2.96 -10.38
CA ASP A 199 17.94 -2.44 -11.11
C ASP A 199 18.25 -3.24 -12.42
N LYS A 200 17.32 -4.08 -12.90
CA LYS A 200 17.48 -4.86 -14.14
C LYS A 200 16.56 -4.36 -15.24
#